data_d78669d72e28ac59c95a0333b227a58d
#
_entry.id   d78669d72e28ac59c95a0333b227a58d
#
_cell.length_a   1.000
_cell.length_b   1.000
_cell.length_c   1.000
_cell.angle_alpha   90.00
_cell.angle_beta   90.00
_cell.angle_gamma   90.00
#
_symmetry.space_group_name_H-M   'P 1'
#
loop_
_entity.id
_entity.type
_entity.pdbx_description
1 polymer ?
#
loop_
_entity_poly.entity_id
_entity_poly.type
_entity_poly.pdbx_seq_one_letter_code
_entity_poly.pdbx_strand_id
1 'polypeptide(L)'
;MVYDWAPKPGAEDAIFRAIGDVALSMRAKDELELPGRVDNVVEVEMPPAAMAEYRRFERDQATELLGEEVTAASAAALANKLLQWADGAVYDDGGEAQEVHQAKLDALAGIIEEAQG
;
A
#
# COMPACT_ATOMS: atom_id res chain seq x y z
N MET A 1 3.13 -30.00 12.03
CA MET A 1 2.51 -29.51 13.29
C MET A 1 2.80 -28.03 13.32
N VAL A 2 1.80 -27.18 13.12
CA VAL A 2 1.94 -25.71 13.15
C VAL A 2 1.72 -25.31 14.61
N TYR A 3 2.73 -24.70 15.24
CA TYR A 3 2.59 -24.14 16.59
C TYR A 3 2.05 -22.71 16.44
N ASP A 4 0.82 -22.49 16.86
CA ASP A 4 0.24 -21.18 16.98
C ASP A 4 0.67 -20.55 18.31
N TRP A 5 1.40 -19.43 18.24
CA TRP A 5 1.90 -18.73 19.42
C TRP A 5 1.05 -17.47 19.64
N ALA A 6 0.25 -17.48 20.69
CA ALA A 6 -0.48 -16.29 21.11
C ALA A 6 0.08 -15.77 22.45
N PRO A 7 0.20 -14.46 22.63
CA PRO A 7 0.59 -13.87 23.90
C PRO A 7 -0.43 -14.25 24.99
N LYS A 8 0.05 -14.54 26.20
CA LYS A 8 -0.85 -14.77 27.35
C LYS A 8 -1.58 -13.45 27.67
N PRO A 9 -2.84 -13.51 28.16
CA PRO A 9 -3.54 -12.34 28.66
C PRO A 9 -2.70 -11.56 29.69
N GLY A 10 -2.53 -10.26 29.49
CA GLY A 10 -1.71 -9.39 30.35
C GLY A 10 -0.19 -9.49 30.18
N ALA A 11 0.30 -10.25 29.18
CA ALA A 11 1.74 -10.36 28.92
C ALA A 11 2.35 -9.02 28.50
N GLU A 12 1.64 -8.23 27.71
CA GLU A 12 2.08 -6.90 27.27
C GLU A 12 2.28 -5.97 28.47
N ASP A 13 1.31 -5.86 29.35
CA ASP A 13 1.41 -5.04 30.58
C ASP A 13 2.53 -5.51 31.51
N ALA A 14 2.77 -6.82 31.59
CA ALA A 14 3.84 -7.37 32.38
C ALA A 14 5.23 -7.02 31.81
N ILE A 15 5.37 -7.05 30.49
CA ILE A 15 6.61 -6.67 29.79
C ILE A 15 6.86 -5.17 29.97
N PHE A 16 5.87 -4.31 29.70
CA PHE A 16 6.02 -2.86 29.87
C PHE A 16 6.38 -2.48 31.32
N ARG A 17 5.80 -3.16 32.31
CA ARG A 17 6.16 -2.95 33.71
C ARG A 17 7.59 -3.35 34.02
N ALA A 18 8.05 -4.48 33.46
CA ALA A 18 9.40 -4.98 33.69
C ALA A 18 10.49 -4.13 33.06
N ILE A 19 10.20 -3.46 31.94
CA ILE A 19 11.18 -2.58 31.24
C ILE A 19 10.99 -1.11 31.56
N GLY A 20 9.97 -0.71 32.34
CA GLY A 20 9.61 0.68 32.61
C GLY A 20 10.72 1.51 33.26
N ASP A 21 11.65 0.87 33.98
CA ASP A 21 12.79 1.55 34.64
C ASP A 21 13.92 1.86 33.65
N VAL A 22 13.99 1.21 32.49
CA VAL A 22 15.07 1.31 31.51
C VAL A 22 14.63 1.75 30.12
N ALA A 23 13.32 1.78 29.88
CA ALA A 23 12.74 2.14 28.59
C ALA A 23 11.60 3.15 28.76
N LEU A 24 11.66 4.24 27.99
CA LEU A 24 10.61 5.23 27.90
C LEU A 24 9.80 4.97 26.63
N SER A 25 8.50 4.68 26.79
CA SER A 25 7.57 4.59 25.65
C SER A 25 6.81 5.91 25.53
N MET A 26 7.05 6.63 24.43
CA MET A 26 6.37 7.89 24.10
C MET A 26 5.45 7.67 22.90
N ARG A 27 4.19 8.08 23.03
CA ARG A 27 3.24 8.10 21.91
C ARG A 27 2.96 9.57 21.58
N ALA A 28 3.03 9.93 20.31
CA ALA A 28 2.75 11.30 19.86
C ALA A 28 1.38 11.82 20.36
N LYS A 29 0.39 10.93 20.48
CA LYS A 29 -0.94 11.25 20.99
C LYS A 29 -0.93 11.70 22.45
N ASP A 30 -0.02 11.17 23.28
CA ASP A 30 0.02 11.42 24.72
C ASP A 30 0.90 12.63 25.07
N GLU A 31 1.87 12.95 24.20
CA GLU A 31 2.88 13.99 24.43
C GLU A 31 2.66 15.26 23.58
N LEU A 32 1.87 15.18 22.52
CA LEU A 32 1.63 16.29 21.62
C LEU A 32 0.14 16.61 21.57
N GLU A 33 -0.23 17.87 21.77
CA GLU A 33 -1.59 18.39 21.54
C GLU A 33 -1.84 18.51 20.03
N LEU A 34 -1.85 17.39 19.33
CA LEU A 34 -2.15 17.38 17.91
C LEU A 34 -3.67 17.37 17.69
N PRO A 35 -4.17 18.09 16.68
CA PRO A 35 -5.56 17.98 16.28
C PRO A 35 -5.89 16.54 15.91
N GLY A 36 -7.16 16.14 16.07
CA GLY A 36 -7.61 14.80 15.70
C GLY A 36 -7.29 14.50 14.24
N ARG A 37 -6.83 13.28 13.99
CA ARG A 37 -6.58 12.82 12.62
C ARG A 37 -7.89 12.75 11.84
N VAL A 38 -7.94 13.37 10.68
CA VAL A 38 -9.05 13.31 9.74
C VAL A 38 -8.55 12.61 8.47
N ASP A 39 -9.17 11.49 8.12
CA ASP A 39 -8.84 10.76 6.89
C ASP A 39 -9.88 11.10 5.81
N ASN A 40 -9.45 11.80 4.77
CA ASN A 40 -10.25 12.07 3.60
C ASN A 40 -9.85 11.12 2.47
N VAL A 41 -10.80 10.38 1.93
CA VAL A 41 -10.60 9.52 0.76
C VAL A 41 -10.94 10.30 -0.50
N VAL A 42 -9.98 10.45 -1.39
CA VAL A 42 -10.16 11.04 -2.71
C VAL A 42 -10.13 9.93 -3.74
N GLU A 43 -11.27 9.70 -4.38
CA GLU A 43 -11.37 8.72 -5.47
C GLU A 43 -10.84 9.35 -6.76
N VAL A 44 -9.91 8.64 -7.41
CA VAL A 44 -9.29 9.08 -8.67
C VAL A 44 -9.55 8.04 -9.75
N GLU A 45 -10.20 8.44 -10.82
CA GLU A 45 -10.46 7.57 -11.95
C GLU A 45 -9.24 7.49 -12.88
N MET A 46 -8.89 6.26 -13.26
CA MET A 46 -7.85 6.04 -14.26
C MET A 46 -8.34 6.49 -15.63
N PRO A 47 -7.52 7.18 -16.45
CA PRO A 47 -7.89 7.56 -17.81
C PRO A 47 -8.35 6.36 -18.64
N PRO A 48 -9.36 6.51 -19.52
CA PRO A 48 -9.93 5.38 -20.26
C PRO A 48 -8.90 4.57 -21.08
N ALA A 49 -7.91 5.24 -21.66
CA ALA A 49 -6.83 4.58 -22.41
C ALA A 49 -5.97 3.70 -21.49
N ALA A 50 -5.53 4.24 -20.35
CA ALA A 50 -4.75 3.49 -19.36
C ALA A 50 -5.56 2.35 -18.75
N MET A 51 -6.87 2.54 -18.50
CA MET A 51 -7.77 1.50 -18.03
C MET A 51 -7.93 0.36 -19.06
N ALA A 52 -7.96 0.67 -20.34
CA ALA A 52 -8.04 -0.34 -21.39
C ALA A 52 -6.77 -1.21 -21.44
N GLU A 53 -5.60 -0.60 -21.30
CA GLU A 53 -4.32 -1.28 -21.22
C GLU A 53 -4.18 -2.10 -19.94
N TYR A 54 -4.59 -1.55 -18.79
CA TYR A 54 -4.65 -2.26 -17.51
C TYR A 54 -5.45 -3.56 -17.63
N ARG A 55 -6.66 -3.49 -18.19
CA ARG A 55 -7.52 -4.67 -18.38
C ARG A 55 -6.95 -5.68 -19.38
N ARG A 56 -6.22 -5.20 -20.38
CA ARG A 56 -5.52 -6.10 -21.31
C ARG A 56 -4.40 -6.83 -20.59
N PHE A 57 -3.55 -6.11 -19.89
CA PHE A 57 -2.44 -6.68 -19.13
C PHE A 57 -2.93 -7.69 -18.08
N GLU A 58 -3.97 -7.34 -17.32
CA GLU A 58 -4.60 -8.23 -16.33
C GLU A 58 -5.05 -9.56 -16.98
N ARG A 59 -5.76 -9.50 -18.11
CA ARG A 59 -6.23 -10.70 -18.81
C ARG A 59 -5.10 -11.55 -19.38
N ASP A 60 -4.13 -10.90 -20.01
CA ASP A 60 -3.02 -11.59 -20.67
C ASP A 60 -2.17 -12.32 -19.64
N GLN A 61 -1.83 -11.65 -18.54
CA GLN A 61 -1.07 -12.24 -17.44
C GLN A 61 -1.86 -13.30 -16.67
N ALA A 62 -3.15 -13.09 -16.43
CA ALA A 62 -4.00 -14.12 -15.83
C ALA A 62 -4.11 -15.36 -16.72
N THR A 63 -4.17 -15.20 -18.05
CA THR A 63 -4.22 -16.32 -19.00
C THR A 63 -2.89 -17.08 -19.03
N GLU A 64 -1.76 -16.39 -18.99
CA GLU A 64 -0.43 -16.98 -18.90
C GLU A 64 -0.27 -17.79 -17.60
N LEU A 65 -0.65 -17.21 -16.46
CA LEU A 65 -0.62 -17.89 -15.17
C LEU A 65 -1.52 -19.14 -15.12
N LEU A 66 -2.70 -19.10 -15.74
CA LEU A 66 -3.60 -20.27 -15.80
C LEU A 66 -3.09 -21.41 -16.71
N GLY A 67 -2.16 -21.11 -17.63
CA GLY A 67 -1.46 -22.09 -18.46
C GLY A 67 -0.30 -22.78 -17.77
N GLU A 68 0.17 -22.24 -16.65
CA GLU A 68 1.29 -22.76 -15.84
C GLU A 68 0.79 -23.15 -14.43
N GLU A 69 1.67 -23.76 -13.62
CA GLU A 69 1.39 -24.01 -12.21
C GLU A 69 1.36 -22.68 -11.44
N VAL A 70 0.16 -22.21 -11.07
CA VAL A 70 -0.03 -20.95 -10.32
C VAL A 70 0.57 -21.09 -8.93
N THR A 71 1.62 -20.35 -8.66
CA THR A 71 2.21 -20.25 -7.33
C THR A 71 1.75 -18.97 -6.62
N ALA A 72 1.79 -18.95 -5.28
CA ALA A 72 1.52 -17.75 -4.51
C ALA A 72 2.48 -16.60 -4.88
N ALA A 73 3.72 -16.92 -5.26
CA ALA A 73 4.71 -15.95 -5.68
C ALA A 73 4.36 -15.30 -7.02
N SER A 74 3.91 -16.07 -8.02
CA SER A 74 3.49 -15.54 -9.32
C SER A 74 2.23 -14.69 -9.23
N ALA A 75 1.26 -15.09 -8.40
CA ALA A 75 0.06 -14.30 -8.14
C ALA A 75 0.38 -12.98 -7.40
N ALA A 76 1.32 -12.99 -6.44
CA ALA A 76 1.76 -11.79 -5.75
C ALA A 76 2.51 -10.83 -6.68
N ALA A 77 3.34 -11.35 -7.58
CA ALA A 77 4.04 -10.54 -8.59
C ALA A 77 3.06 -9.83 -9.53
N LEU A 78 2.03 -10.54 -10.01
CA LEU A 78 0.98 -9.94 -10.82
C LEU A 78 0.23 -8.83 -10.05
N ALA A 79 -0.18 -9.11 -8.80
CA ALA A 79 -0.87 -8.12 -7.97
C ALA A 79 -0.02 -6.85 -7.78
N ASN A 80 1.29 -7.00 -7.53
CA ASN A 80 2.20 -5.86 -7.41
C ASN A 80 2.32 -5.05 -8.71
N LYS A 81 2.39 -5.70 -9.87
CA LYS A 81 2.40 -5.00 -11.17
C LYS A 81 1.11 -4.24 -11.43
N LEU A 82 -0.05 -4.84 -11.11
CA LEU A 82 -1.35 -4.18 -11.23
C LEU A 82 -1.48 -2.97 -10.29
N LEU A 83 -0.95 -3.07 -9.06
CA LEU A 83 -0.91 -1.93 -8.12
C LEU A 83 -0.02 -0.81 -8.66
N GLN A 84 1.18 -1.11 -9.16
CA GLN A 84 2.06 -0.14 -9.80
C GLN A 84 1.36 0.57 -10.97
N TRP A 85 0.65 -0.18 -11.81
CA TRP A 85 -0.14 0.38 -12.90
C TRP A 85 -1.21 1.36 -12.41
N ALA A 86 -1.96 0.97 -11.37
CA ALA A 86 -2.98 1.81 -10.75
C ALA A 86 -2.38 3.06 -10.05
N ASP A 87 -1.10 3.03 -9.70
CA ASP A 87 -0.37 4.18 -9.13
C ASP A 87 0.18 5.14 -10.20
N GLY A 88 0.21 4.71 -11.46
CA GLY A 88 0.59 5.57 -12.59
C GLY A 88 1.96 5.29 -13.20
N ALA A 89 2.76 4.40 -12.63
CA ALA A 89 4.04 3.98 -13.20
C ALA A 89 4.32 2.50 -12.90
N VAL A 90 5.01 1.83 -13.81
CA VAL A 90 5.38 0.41 -13.70
C VAL A 90 6.89 0.29 -13.86
N TYR A 91 7.52 -0.53 -13.03
CA TYR A 91 8.93 -0.88 -13.23
C TYR A 91 9.06 -1.98 -14.28
N ASP A 92 9.94 -1.76 -15.26
CA ASP A 92 10.33 -2.79 -16.22
C ASP A 92 11.29 -3.83 -15.59
N ASP A 93 11.72 -4.81 -16.38
CA ASP A 93 12.63 -5.86 -15.92
C ASP A 93 14.04 -5.35 -15.60
N GLY A 94 14.39 -4.17 -16.10
CA GLY A 94 15.65 -3.47 -15.79
C GLY A 94 15.56 -2.63 -14.52
N GLY A 95 14.36 -2.49 -13.92
CA GLY A 95 14.10 -1.65 -12.76
C GLY A 95 13.86 -0.17 -13.07
N GLU A 96 13.74 0.17 -14.38
CA GLU A 96 13.42 1.54 -14.79
C GLU A 96 11.92 1.78 -14.72
N ALA A 97 11.54 2.97 -14.19
CA ALA A 97 10.14 3.35 -14.08
C ALA A 97 9.59 3.83 -15.43
N GLN A 98 8.53 3.19 -15.89
CA GLN A 98 7.78 3.58 -17.08
C GLN A 98 6.46 4.22 -16.66
N GLU A 99 6.28 5.50 -17.00
CA GLU A 99 5.04 6.23 -16.70
C GLU A 99 3.89 5.69 -17.56
N VAL A 100 2.74 5.46 -16.91
CA VAL A 100 1.50 4.99 -17.56
C VAL A 100 0.43 6.08 -17.59
N HIS A 101 0.22 6.77 -16.46
CA HIS A 101 -0.69 7.91 -16.34
C HIS A 101 -0.37 8.75 -15.11
N GLN A 102 -0.85 10.01 -15.10
CA GLN A 102 -0.59 10.97 -14.01
C GLN A 102 -1.84 11.27 -13.15
N ALA A 103 -2.93 10.52 -13.29
CA ALA A 103 -4.21 10.84 -12.65
C ALA A 103 -4.12 11.10 -11.14
N LYS A 104 -3.34 10.30 -10.39
CA LYS A 104 -3.13 10.51 -8.95
C LYS A 104 -2.26 11.73 -8.65
N LEU A 105 -1.28 12.02 -9.49
CA LEU A 105 -0.42 13.21 -9.34
C LEU A 105 -1.21 14.48 -9.63
N ASP A 106 -2.08 14.48 -10.65
CA ASP A 106 -2.95 15.60 -10.97
C ASP A 106 -3.94 15.87 -9.82
N ALA A 107 -4.54 14.82 -9.25
CA ALA A 107 -5.42 14.96 -8.09
C ALA A 107 -4.67 15.51 -6.87
N LEU A 108 -3.43 15.04 -6.61
CA LEU A 108 -2.60 15.54 -5.53
C LEU A 108 -2.22 17.01 -5.75
N ALA A 109 -1.88 17.40 -6.98
CA ALA A 109 -1.59 18.80 -7.32
C ALA A 109 -2.79 19.69 -7.01
N GLY A 110 -4.01 19.28 -7.40
CA GLY A 110 -5.24 20.00 -7.07
C GLY A 110 -5.47 20.19 -5.57
N ILE A 111 -5.24 19.13 -4.77
CA ILE A 111 -5.35 19.21 -3.31
C ILE A 111 -4.34 20.21 -2.72
N ILE A 112 -3.10 20.20 -3.23
CA ILE A 112 -2.06 21.14 -2.78
C ILE A 112 -2.43 22.58 -3.13
N GLU A 113 -2.94 22.83 -4.34
CA GLU A 113 -3.40 24.15 -4.77
C GLU A 113 -4.55 24.67 -3.89
N GLU A 114 -5.53 23.83 -3.59
CA GLU A 114 -6.63 24.17 -2.67
C GLU A 114 -6.14 24.47 -1.24
N ALA A 115 -5.12 23.77 -0.78
CA ALA A 115 -4.57 23.95 0.56
C ALA A 115 -3.72 25.25 0.70
N GLN A 116 -3.24 25.81 -0.41
CA GLN A 116 -2.40 27.03 -0.43
C GLN A 116 -3.20 28.32 -0.63
N GLY A 117 -4.47 28.23 -1.01
CA GLY A 117 -5.40 29.35 -1.22
C GLY A 117 -6.08 29.79 0.05
#